data_6c1cb1238afd484c706e6a8bd9f3a26d
#
_entry.id   6c1cb1238afd484c706e6a8bd9f3a26d
#
_cell.length_a   1.000
_cell.length_b   1.000
_cell.length_c   1.000
_cell.angle_alpha   90.00
_cell.angle_beta   90.00
_cell.angle_gamma   90.00
#
_symmetry.space_group_name_H-M   'P 1'
#
loop_
_entity.id
_entity.type
_entity.pdbx_description
1 polymer ?
#
loop_
_entity_poly.entity_id
_entity_poly.type
_entity_poly.pdbx_seq_one_letter_code
_entity_poly.pdbx_strand_id
1 'polypeptide(L)'
;MYIEMMYPVFIMMVIFIVGIFVFATTLQRYHSAGEKTDIRNYNDYGEPAKSLYTSRYLFSFHKDIDVTDENDNVVYHSSSKLFSFTNETTITDVQDRVVATIERKLFSLHLIHYIDIVGGTSFELSKDLFRFLDMKFTIDELGWTLQGDFTNLNFVLYNNQERVIAVVGQKLLSMRDKYCIDLYDVNEEATVVAIVITLENMLMARRNANRSSSHTHNSNM
;
A
#
# COMPACT_ATOMS: atom_id res chain seq x y z
N MET A 1 -34.65 4.66 51.58
CA MET A 1 -33.39 3.88 51.62
C MET A 1 -33.19 3.00 50.37
N TYR A 2 -34.20 2.39 49.75
CA TYR A 2 -34.06 1.58 48.53
C TYR A 2 -33.89 2.41 47.23
N ILE A 3 -34.41 3.63 47.16
CA ILE A 3 -34.40 4.46 45.96
C ILE A 3 -33.00 5.05 45.69
N GLU A 4 -32.24 5.42 46.73
CA GLU A 4 -30.90 5.99 46.57
C GLU A 4 -29.85 4.97 46.12
N MET A 5 -30.05 3.69 46.39
CA MET A 5 -29.13 2.63 45.94
C MET A 5 -29.37 2.18 44.49
N MET A 6 -30.56 2.43 43.95
CA MET A 6 -30.89 2.07 42.55
C MET A 6 -30.30 3.04 41.53
N TYR A 7 -30.06 4.28 41.90
CA TYR A 7 -29.56 5.32 40.98
C TYR A 7 -28.15 5.03 40.41
N PRO A 8 -27.15 4.65 41.22
CA PRO A 8 -25.82 4.33 40.69
C PRO A 8 -25.81 3.07 39.82
N VAL A 9 -26.63 2.07 40.14
CA VAL A 9 -26.75 0.83 39.34
C VAL A 9 -27.38 1.13 37.99
N PHE A 10 -28.40 1.98 37.97
CA PHE A 10 -29.02 2.41 36.71
C PHE A 10 -28.06 3.21 35.83
N ILE A 11 -27.28 4.13 36.40
CA ILE A 11 -26.25 4.91 35.67
C ILE A 11 -25.19 3.97 35.11
N MET A 12 -24.68 3.01 35.86
CA MET A 12 -23.70 2.02 35.38
C MET A 12 -24.26 1.18 34.24
N MET A 13 -25.52 0.78 34.31
CA MET A 13 -26.18 0.02 33.24
C MET A 13 -26.33 0.85 31.95
N VAL A 14 -26.66 2.14 32.05
CA VAL A 14 -26.76 3.03 30.91
C VAL A 14 -25.37 3.25 30.26
N ILE A 15 -24.34 3.48 31.09
CA ILE A 15 -22.95 3.63 30.58
C ILE A 15 -22.50 2.36 29.87
N PHE A 16 -22.82 1.19 30.41
CA PHE A 16 -22.46 -0.10 29.80
C PHE A 16 -23.18 -0.32 28.45
N ILE A 17 -24.48 -0.01 28.38
CA ILE A 17 -25.25 -0.12 27.12
C ILE A 17 -24.73 0.87 26.07
N VAL A 18 -24.43 2.11 26.44
CA VAL A 18 -23.84 3.10 25.55
C VAL A 18 -22.45 2.65 25.07
N GLY A 19 -21.64 2.07 25.98
CA GLY A 19 -20.32 1.51 25.62
C GLY A 19 -20.43 0.38 24.59
N ILE A 20 -21.37 -0.56 24.78
CA ILE A 20 -21.62 -1.66 23.82
C ILE A 20 -22.09 -1.08 22.48
N PHE A 21 -22.97 -0.09 22.50
CA PHE A 21 -23.49 0.53 21.28
C PHE A 21 -22.40 1.26 20.49
N VAL A 22 -21.54 2.03 21.17
CA VAL A 22 -20.39 2.70 20.57
C VAL A 22 -19.39 1.67 20.02
N PHE A 23 -19.12 0.60 20.76
CA PHE A 23 -18.24 -0.48 20.31
C PHE A 23 -18.80 -1.19 19.08
N ALA A 24 -20.09 -1.54 19.08
CA ALA A 24 -20.75 -2.19 17.95
C ALA A 24 -20.76 -1.30 16.70
N THR A 25 -21.02 0.01 16.86
CA THR A 25 -21.00 0.96 15.72
C THR A 25 -19.59 1.21 15.20
N THR A 26 -18.56 1.18 16.05
CA THR A 26 -17.15 1.27 15.61
C THR A 26 -16.71 0.02 14.89
N LEU A 27 -17.08 -1.18 15.39
CA LEU A 27 -16.85 -2.45 14.70
C LEU A 27 -17.53 -2.49 13.32
N GLN A 28 -18.79 -2.05 13.26
CA GLN A 28 -19.54 -2.02 12.01
C GLN A 28 -18.95 -1.02 11.00
N ARG A 29 -18.44 0.14 11.46
CA ARG A 29 -17.70 1.08 10.62
C ARG A 29 -16.37 0.51 10.14
N TYR A 30 -15.68 -0.25 11.00
CA TYR A 30 -14.42 -0.90 10.65
C TYR A 30 -14.64 -1.99 9.58
N HIS A 31 -15.66 -2.84 9.74
CA HIS A 31 -16.06 -3.83 8.74
C HIS A 31 -16.52 -3.17 7.44
N SER A 32 -17.37 -2.15 7.52
CA SER A 32 -17.88 -1.45 6.34
C SER A 32 -16.78 -0.66 5.60
N ALA A 33 -15.75 -0.16 6.29
CA ALA A 33 -14.60 0.48 5.66
C ALA A 33 -13.70 -0.53 4.95
N GLY A 34 -13.54 -1.75 5.51
CA GLY A 34 -12.79 -2.83 4.86
C GLY A 34 -13.48 -3.38 3.60
N GLU A 35 -14.81 -3.45 3.64
CA GLU A 35 -15.61 -3.99 2.53
C GLU A 35 -15.73 -3.01 1.35
N LYS A 36 -15.60 -1.70 1.59
CA LYS A 36 -15.69 -0.67 0.54
C LYS A 36 -14.40 -0.42 -0.24
N THR A 37 -13.26 -0.95 0.24
CA THR A 37 -11.95 -0.71 -0.37
C THR A 37 -11.38 -1.90 -1.12
N ASP A 38 -12.03 -3.06 -1.09
CA ASP A 38 -11.59 -4.20 -1.89
C ASP A 38 -12.18 -4.08 -3.31
N ILE A 39 -11.38 -3.51 -4.23
CA ILE A 39 -11.70 -3.46 -5.67
C ILE A 39 -11.52 -4.82 -6.33
N ARG A 40 -11.00 -5.79 -5.61
CA ARG A 40 -10.66 -7.11 -6.15
C ARG A 40 -11.88 -8.01 -6.16
N ASN A 41 -12.71 -7.84 -7.15
CA ASN A 41 -13.59 -8.92 -7.54
C ASN A 41 -12.81 -9.83 -8.52
N TYR A 42 -12.17 -10.87 -8.00
CA TYR A 42 -11.33 -11.81 -8.78
C TYR A 42 -12.08 -12.43 -9.97
N ASN A 43 -13.40 -12.48 -9.90
CA ASN A 43 -14.21 -13.02 -10.97
C ASN A 43 -14.33 -12.07 -12.18
N ASP A 44 -14.02 -10.78 -11.99
CA ASP A 44 -14.21 -9.78 -13.06
C ASP A 44 -13.03 -9.74 -14.04
N TYR A 45 -11.82 -10.16 -13.60
CA TYR A 45 -10.60 -10.04 -14.40
C TYR A 45 -10.09 -11.37 -14.95
N GLY A 46 -10.71 -12.50 -14.58
CA GLY A 46 -10.26 -13.83 -14.96
C GLY A 46 -9.06 -14.34 -14.17
N GLU A 47 -8.43 -15.44 -14.63
CA GLU A 47 -7.24 -16.00 -14.00
C GLU A 47 -5.99 -15.18 -14.38
N PRO A 48 -5.15 -14.76 -13.40
CA PRO A 48 -3.89 -14.10 -13.69
C PRO A 48 -2.90 -15.09 -14.33
N ALA A 49 -2.03 -14.57 -15.20
CA ALA A 49 -0.95 -15.36 -15.79
C ALA A 49 0.13 -15.70 -14.75
N LYS A 50 0.29 -14.86 -13.72
CA LYS A 50 1.24 -15.07 -12.61
C LYS A 50 0.79 -14.26 -11.39
N SER A 51 0.98 -14.81 -10.19
CA SER A 51 0.77 -14.09 -8.92
C SER A 51 2.08 -13.94 -8.16
N LEU A 52 2.34 -12.74 -7.67
CA LEU A 52 3.46 -12.41 -6.81
C LEU A 52 2.93 -11.85 -5.48
N TYR A 53 3.76 -11.90 -4.45
CA TYR A 53 3.38 -11.50 -3.10
C TYR A 53 4.46 -10.62 -2.49
N THR A 54 4.05 -9.54 -1.83
CA THR A 54 4.96 -8.72 -1.04
C THR A 54 4.51 -8.72 0.42
N SER A 55 5.45 -8.84 1.34
CA SER A 55 5.16 -8.85 2.78
C SER A 55 4.77 -7.45 3.25
N ARG A 56 3.69 -7.36 4.01
CA ARG A 56 3.28 -6.10 4.65
C ARG A 56 4.18 -5.82 5.86
N TYR A 57 5.29 -5.15 5.67
CA TYR A 57 6.15 -4.71 6.78
C TYR A 57 5.54 -3.48 7.48
N LEU A 58 4.48 -3.69 8.28
CA LEU A 58 3.84 -2.62 9.06
C LEU A 58 4.76 -2.01 10.13
N PHE A 59 5.85 -2.69 10.51
CA PHE A 59 6.71 -2.32 11.65
C PHE A 59 8.21 -2.50 11.39
N SER A 60 8.63 -2.82 10.18
CA SER A 60 10.06 -2.99 9.90
C SER A 60 10.74 -1.63 9.72
N PHE A 61 11.81 -1.38 10.49
CA PHE A 61 12.74 -0.28 10.25
C PHE A 61 13.64 -0.55 9.04
N HIS A 62 13.56 -1.75 8.46
CA HIS A 62 14.29 -2.12 7.25
C HIS A 62 13.48 -1.71 6.04
N LYS A 63 14.12 -1.03 5.11
CA LYS A 63 13.53 -0.61 3.84
C LYS A 63 13.64 -1.66 2.74
N ASP A 64 14.08 -2.86 3.11
CA ASP A 64 14.25 -3.96 2.17
C ASP A 64 12.91 -4.71 2.05
N ILE A 65 12.47 -4.94 0.82
CA ILE A 65 11.21 -5.60 0.51
C ILE A 65 11.51 -6.79 -0.38
N ASP A 66 11.07 -7.97 0.06
CA ASP A 66 11.11 -9.19 -0.77
C ASP A 66 9.77 -9.38 -1.46
N VAL A 67 9.83 -9.65 -2.76
CA VAL A 67 8.70 -10.11 -3.56
C VAL A 67 8.85 -11.59 -3.80
N THR A 68 7.83 -12.37 -3.44
CA THR A 68 7.86 -13.83 -3.49
C THR A 68 6.86 -14.39 -4.51
N ASP A 69 7.05 -15.62 -4.93
CA ASP A 69 6.09 -16.41 -5.68
C ASP A 69 5.02 -17.05 -4.75
N GLU A 70 4.16 -17.90 -5.32
CA GLU A 70 3.12 -18.63 -4.58
C GLU A 70 3.69 -19.65 -3.56
N ASN A 71 4.93 -20.08 -3.74
CA ASN A 71 5.63 -21.05 -2.89
C ASN A 71 6.51 -20.36 -1.84
N ASP A 72 6.37 -19.04 -1.66
CA ASP A 72 7.21 -18.21 -0.77
C ASP A 72 8.69 -18.12 -1.21
N ASN A 73 9.06 -18.50 -2.44
CA ASN A 73 10.40 -18.28 -2.96
C ASN A 73 10.57 -16.82 -3.35
N VAL A 74 11.68 -16.19 -2.95
CA VAL A 74 12.00 -14.83 -3.35
C VAL A 74 12.23 -14.78 -4.86
N VAL A 75 11.59 -13.84 -5.53
CA VAL A 75 11.72 -13.58 -6.98
C VAL A 75 12.47 -12.25 -7.20
N TYR A 76 12.16 -11.25 -6.36
CA TYR A 76 12.84 -9.96 -6.37
C TYR A 76 13.19 -9.54 -4.97
N HIS A 77 14.34 -8.86 -4.86
CA HIS A 77 14.79 -8.21 -3.65
C HIS A 77 14.92 -6.70 -3.89
N SER A 78 14.31 -5.89 -3.03
CA SER A 78 14.43 -4.44 -3.06
C SER A 78 15.28 -3.98 -1.89
N SER A 79 16.35 -3.25 -2.15
CA SER A 79 17.26 -2.70 -1.14
C SER A 79 17.35 -1.19 -1.25
N SER A 80 17.22 -0.49 -0.12
CA SER A 80 17.28 0.97 -0.05
C SER A 80 18.50 1.45 0.75
N LYS A 81 19.36 2.25 0.14
CA LYS A 81 20.53 2.86 0.79
C LYS A 81 20.09 4.01 1.70
N LEU A 82 20.04 3.76 3.02
CA LEU A 82 19.57 4.71 4.04
C LEU A 82 20.42 5.98 4.19
N PHE A 83 21.70 5.94 3.78
CA PHE A 83 22.68 7.00 3.99
C PHE A 83 23.24 7.59 2.68
N SER A 84 22.62 7.30 1.55
CA SER A 84 22.98 7.93 0.29
C SER A 84 22.27 9.27 0.15
N PHE A 85 22.97 10.28 -0.36
CA PHE A 85 22.40 11.58 -0.74
C PHE A 85 21.28 11.44 -1.79
N THR A 86 21.21 10.31 -2.50
CA THR A 86 20.28 10.05 -3.57
C THR A 86 19.00 9.33 -3.14
N ASN A 87 18.91 8.79 -1.89
CA ASN A 87 17.77 7.95 -1.46
C ASN A 87 17.31 6.98 -2.57
N GLU A 88 18.27 6.21 -3.08
CA GLU A 88 18.06 5.24 -4.14
C GLU A 88 17.58 3.91 -3.59
N THR A 89 16.61 3.31 -4.25
CA THR A 89 16.18 1.92 -4.05
C THR A 89 16.52 1.12 -5.30
N THR A 90 17.23 0.02 -5.13
CA THR A 90 17.58 -0.91 -6.22
C THR A 90 16.73 -2.17 -6.09
N ILE A 91 16.15 -2.63 -7.20
CA ILE A 91 15.43 -3.91 -7.28
C ILE A 91 16.26 -4.87 -8.08
N THR A 92 16.54 -6.04 -7.50
CA THR A 92 17.32 -7.11 -8.15
C THR A 92 16.48 -8.39 -8.27
N ASP A 93 16.81 -9.22 -9.26
CA ASP A 93 16.30 -10.58 -9.36
C ASP A 93 17.11 -11.56 -8.48
N VAL A 94 16.74 -12.85 -8.52
CA VAL A 94 17.39 -13.93 -7.75
C VAL A 94 18.84 -14.22 -8.16
N GLN A 95 19.32 -13.63 -9.27
CA GLN A 95 20.71 -13.69 -9.72
C GLN A 95 21.48 -12.40 -9.40
N ASP A 96 20.95 -11.54 -8.50
CA ASP A 96 21.50 -10.23 -8.14
C ASP A 96 21.63 -9.25 -9.34
N ARG A 97 20.90 -9.49 -10.43
CA ARG A 97 20.87 -8.57 -11.56
C ARG A 97 19.87 -7.46 -11.27
N VAL A 98 20.31 -6.20 -11.45
CA VAL A 98 19.42 -5.06 -11.33
C VAL A 98 18.36 -5.10 -12.42
N VAL A 99 17.09 -5.04 -12.03
CA VAL A 99 15.94 -4.99 -12.94
C VAL A 99 15.27 -3.62 -12.95
N ALA A 100 15.39 -2.86 -11.85
CA ALA A 100 14.92 -1.48 -11.77
C ALA A 100 15.68 -0.69 -10.71
N THR A 101 15.73 0.63 -10.89
CA THR A 101 16.16 1.59 -9.88
C THR A 101 15.09 2.64 -9.62
N ILE A 102 14.96 3.09 -8.37
CA ILE A 102 14.00 4.10 -7.96
C ILE A 102 14.78 5.21 -7.24
N GLU A 103 14.81 6.40 -7.85
CA GLU A 103 15.46 7.57 -7.26
C GLU A 103 14.41 8.57 -6.75
N ARG A 104 14.63 9.07 -5.54
CA ARG A 104 13.80 10.13 -4.98
C ARG A 104 14.44 11.50 -5.21
N LYS A 105 13.78 12.39 -5.93
CA LYS A 105 14.22 13.78 -6.10
C LYS A 105 14.01 14.59 -4.81
N LEU A 106 15.10 14.96 -4.14
CA LEU A 106 15.08 15.65 -2.83
C LEU A 106 14.75 17.14 -2.90
N PHE A 107 14.93 17.76 -4.08
CA PHE A 107 14.83 19.22 -4.26
C PHE A 107 13.51 19.66 -4.91
N SER A 108 12.58 18.76 -5.13
CA SER A 108 11.25 19.10 -5.65
C SER A 108 10.30 19.46 -4.51
N LEU A 109 9.55 20.55 -4.64
CA LEU A 109 8.40 20.88 -3.79
C LEU A 109 7.37 19.73 -3.81
N HIS A 110 7.35 18.96 -4.89
CA HIS A 110 6.62 17.73 -5.06
C HIS A 110 7.59 16.56 -4.90
N LEU A 111 7.28 15.62 -4.04
CA LEU A 111 8.05 14.39 -3.89
C LEU A 111 7.81 13.52 -5.12
N ILE A 112 8.80 13.49 -6.02
CA ILE A 112 8.79 12.71 -7.26
C ILE A 112 9.76 11.54 -7.09
N HIS A 113 9.32 10.35 -7.48
CA HIS A 113 10.16 9.16 -7.61
C HIS A 113 10.34 8.89 -9.11
N TYR A 114 11.59 8.89 -9.53
CA TYR A 114 12.00 8.51 -10.87
C TYR A 114 12.31 7.02 -10.87
N ILE A 115 11.65 6.27 -11.74
CA ILE A 115 11.80 4.84 -11.87
C ILE A 115 12.45 4.55 -13.22
N ASP A 116 13.56 3.81 -13.18
CA ASP A 116 14.27 3.35 -14.38
C ASP A 116 14.17 1.83 -14.44
N ILE A 117 13.60 1.29 -15.53
CA ILE A 117 13.47 -0.14 -15.76
C ILE A 117 14.56 -0.59 -16.73
N VAL A 118 15.40 -1.54 -16.31
CA VAL A 118 16.48 -2.04 -17.16
C VAL A 118 15.91 -2.70 -18.42
N GLY A 119 16.22 -2.09 -19.58
CA GLY A 119 15.70 -2.54 -20.87
C GLY A 119 14.23 -2.15 -21.13
N GLY A 120 13.63 -1.35 -20.27
CA GLY A 120 12.25 -0.86 -20.37
C GLY A 120 12.15 0.66 -20.46
N THR A 121 10.97 1.18 -20.15
CA THR A 121 10.68 2.63 -20.16
C THR A 121 10.86 3.20 -18.76
N SER A 122 11.57 4.32 -18.65
CA SER A 122 11.68 5.10 -17.43
C SER A 122 10.47 6.00 -17.27
N PHE A 123 9.99 6.19 -16.02
CA PHE A 123 8.79 6.99 -15.72
C PHE A 123 8.87 7.62 -14.34
N GLU A 124 7.92 8.54 -14.06
CA GLU A 124 7.85 9.24 -12.77
C GLU A 124 6.56 8.91 -12.02
N LEU A 125 6.67 8.75 -10.69
CA LEU A 125 5.53 8.71 -9.77
C LEU A 125 5.60 9.87 -8.79
N SER A 126 4.53 10.68 -8.74
CA SER A 126 4.44 11.83 -7.85
C SER A 126 3.65 11.50 -6.58
N LYS A 127 4.04 12.13 -5.45
CA LYS A 127 3.27 12.08 -4.20
C LYS A 127 1.84 12.63 -4.35
N ASP A 128 1.57 13.45 -5.35
CA ASP A 128 0.24 13.98 -5.63
C ASP A 128 -0.77 12.87 -5.95
N LEU A 129 -0.30 11.69 -6.34
CA LEU A 129 -1.10 10.48 -6.47
C LEU A 129 -2.00 10.19 -5.25
N PHE A 130 -1.55 10.54 -4.02
CA PHE A 130 -2.34 10.35 -2.80
C PHE A 130 -3.27 11.52 -2.47
N ARG A 131 -3.28 12.59 -3.27
CA ARG A 131 -4.15 13.76 -3.06
C ARG A 131 -5.47 13.64 -3.83
N PHE A 132 -5.49 12.83 -4.88
CA PHE A 132 -6.68 12.69 -5.73
C PHE A 132 -7.68 11.75 -5.06
N LEU A 133 -8.82 12.30 -4.67
CA LEU A 133 -9.97 11.57 -4.16
C LEU A 133 -10.62 10.68 -5.25
N ASP A 134 -10.30 10.94 -6.51
CA ASP A 134 -10.89 10.24 -7.67
C ASP A 134 -10.27 8.86 -7.97
N MET A 135 -9.35 8.39 -7.12
CA MET A 135 -8.80 7.03 -7.20
C MET A 135 -8.28 6.63 -8.61
N LYS A 136 -7.93 7.60 -9.44
CA LYS A 136 -7.40 7.38 -10.79
C LYS A 136 -6.14 8.22 -11.02
N PHE A 137 -5.08 7.60 -11.50
CA PHE A 137 -3.81 8.24 -11.80
C PHE A 137 -3.25 7.69 -13.13
N THR A 138 -2.71 8.57 -13.97
CA THR A 138 -2.07 8.19 -15.23
C THR A 138 -0.56 8.34 -15.13
N ILE A 139 0.18 7.34 -15.60
CA ILE A 139 1.62 7.39 -15.84
C ILE A 139 1.80 7.68 -17.32
N ASP A 140 2.09 8.95 -17.65
CA ASP A 140 2.07 9.43 -19.04
C ASP A 140 3.13 8.72 -19.90
N GLU A 141 4.32 8.46 -19.35
CA GLU A 141 5.41 7.82 -20.07
C GLU A 141 5.09 6.38 -20.48
N LEU A 142 4.28 5.69 -19.69
CA LEU A 142 3.82 4.33 -19.99
C LEU A 142 2.48 4.31 -20.75
N GLY A 143 1.73 5.40 -20.71
CA GLY A 143 0.33 5.44 -21.15
C GLY A 143 -0.57 4.55 -20.28
N TRP A 144 -0.19 4.31 -19.03
CA TRP A 144 -0.93 3.43 -18.11
C TRP A 144 -1.81 4.23 -17.15
N THR A 145 -2.89 3.60 -16.73
CA THR A 145 -3.78 4.15 -15.70
C THR A 145 -3.83 3.23 -14.50
N LEU A 146 -3.56 3.79 -13.33
CA LEU A 146 -3.83 3.16 -12.03
C LEU A 146 -5.19 3.61 -11.55
N GLN A 147 -6.03 2.68 -11.12
CA GLN A 147 -7.36 2.98 -10.58
C GLN A 147 -7.59 2.21 -9.29
N GLY A 148 -7.91 2.93 -8.20
CA GLY A 148 -8.23 2.32 -6.90
C GLY A 148 -7.67 3.05 -5.69
N ASP A 149 -7.63 2.36 -4.56
CA ASP A 149 -7.14 2.88 -3.29
C ASP A 149 -5.63 2.66 -3.13
N PHE A 150 -4.86 3.66 -3.52
CA PHE A 150 -3.40 3.63 -3.42
C PHE A 150 -2.90 3.65 -1.96
N THR A 151 -3.71 4.14 -1.02
CA THR A 151 -3.31 4.23 0.40
C THR A 151 -3.31 2.87 1.09
N ASN A 152 -4.10 1.94 0.55
CA ASN A 152 -4.19 0.56 1.00
C ASN A 152 -3.59 -0.44 0.00
N LEU A 153 -2.87 0.02 -1.04
CA LEU A 153 -2.33 -0.82 -2.12
C LEU A 153 -3.41 -1.74 -2.71
N ASN A 154 -4.56 -1.18 -3.02
CA ASN A 154 -5.69 -1.88 -3.58
C ASN A 154 -6.13 -1.19 -4.87
N PHE A 155 -5.56 -1.60 -6.01
CA PHE A 155 -5.73 -0.91 -7.30
C PHE A 155 -5.53 -1.85 -8.48
N VAL A 156 -6.00 -1.41 -9.63
CA VAL A 156 -5.83 -2.07 -10.93
C VAL A 156 -4.97 -1.19 -11.83
N LEU A 157 -4.08 -1.80 -12.59
CA LEU A 157 -3.32 -1.16 -13.65
C LEU A 157 -3.90 -1.53 -15.00
N TYR A 158 -4.15 -0.51 -15.82
CA TYR A 158 -4.62 -0.63 -17.19
C TYR A 158 -3.58 -0.05 -18.15
N ASN A 159 -3.42 -0.66 -19.32
CA ASN A 159 -2.65 -0.06 -20.40
C ASN A 159 -3.49 1.00 -21.17
N ASN A 160 -2.87 1.61 -22.19
CA ASN A 160 -3.51 2.62 -23.05
C ASN A 160 -4.69 2.07 -23.90
N GLN A 161 -4.89 0.75 -23.93
CA GLN A 161 -6.01 0.08 -24.60
C GLN A 161 -7.08 -0.38 -23.60
N GLU A 162 -7.03 0.11 -22.35
CA GLU A 162 -7.91 -0.27 -21.24
C GLU A 162 -7.86 -1.77 -20.88
N ARG A 163 -6.79 -2.49 -21.29
CA ARG A 163 -6.58 -3.87 -20.87
C ARG A 163 -5.90 -3.91 -19.51
N VAL A 164 -6.35 -4.82 -18.66
CA VAL A 164 -5.76 -5.04 -17.35
C VAL A 164 -4.33 -5.61 -17.51
N ILE A 165 -3.36 -4.93 -16.89
CA ILE A 165 -1.96 -5.38 -16.80
C ILE A 165 -1.76 -6.13 -15.50
N ALA A 166 -2.24 -5.55 -14.38
CA ALA A 166 -2.13 -6.15 -13.07
C ALA A 166 -3.26 -5.70 -12.13
N VAL A 167 -3.56 -6.54 -11.15
CA VAL A 167 -4.44 -6.24 -10.02
C VAL A 167 -3.63 -6.40 -8.75
N VAL A 168 -3.59 -5.35 -7.94
CA VAL A 168 -2.85 -5.33 -6.68
C VAL A 168 -3.84 -5.18 -5.53
N GLY A 169 -3.67 -5.97 -4.46
CA GLY A 169 -4.52 -5.85 -3.31
C GLY A 169 -4.24 -6.91 -2.24
N GLN A 170 -4.94 -6.83 -1.12
CA GLN A 170 -4.76 -7.75 -0.01
C GLN A 170 -5.52 -9.07 -0.25
N LYS A 171 -4.85 -10.21 -0.11
CA LYS A 171 -5.51 -11.52 -0.21
C LYS A 171 -6.03 -11.93 1.16
N LEU A 172 -7.35 -11.91 1.34
CA LEU A 172 -8.04 -12.18 2.63
C LEU A 172 -7.85 -13.60 3.19
N LEU A 173 -7.36 -14.55 2.39
CA LEU A 173 -7.20 -15.96 2.77
C LEU A 173 -5.80 -16.34 3.27
N SER A 174 -4.86 -15.41 3.30
CA SER A 174 -3.51 -15.66 3.80
C SER A 174 -3.44 -15.25 5.28
N MET A 175 -3.01 -16.17 6.15
CA MET A 175 -2.72 -15.91 7.57
C MET A 175 -1.58 -14.88 7.78
N ARG A 176 -1.00 -14.37 6.69
CA ARG A 176 0.05 -13.35 6.68
C ARG A 176 -0.49 -12.13 5.96
N ASP A 177 -0.24 -10.96 6.52
CA ASP A 177 -0.53 -9.64 5.91
C ASP A 177 0.34 -9.44 4.66
N LYS A 178 -0.02 -10.12 3.56
CA LYS A 178 0.66 -10.00 2.26
C LYS A 178 -0.24 -9.27 1.27
N TYR A 179 0.37 -8.42 0.45
CA TYR A 179 -0.25 -7.95 -0.78
C TYR A 179 0.01 -8.94 -1.90
N CYS A 180 -0.99 -9.20 -2.72
CA CYS A 180 -0.89 -9.99 -3.93
C CYS A 180 -0.82 -9.05 -5.13
N ILE A 181 0.03 -9.38 -6.08
CA ILE A 181 0.19 -8.74 -7.37
C ILE A 181 -0.19 -9.79 -8.42
N ASP A 182 -1.42 -9.74 -8.89
CA ASP A 182 -1.91 -10.64 -9.93
C ASP A 182 -1.60 -10.02 -11.30
N LEU A 183 -0.69 -10.63 -12.05
CA LEU A 183 -0.21 -10.19 -13.35
C LEU A 183 -1.03 -10.85 -14.48
N TYR A 184 -1.53 -10.04 -15.40
CA TYR A 184 -2.21 -10.48 -16.60
C TYR A 184 -1.32 -10.33 -17.84
N ASP A 185 -0.28 -9.46 -17.77
CA ASP A 185 0.79 -9.37 -18.74
C ASP A 185 2.14 -9.57 -18.04
N VAL A 186 2.75 -10.75 -18.22
CA VAL A 186 4.02 -11.10 -17.58
C VAL A 186 5.22 -10.36 -18.15
N ASN A 187 5.11 -9.77 -19.35
CA ASN A 187 6.19 -8.97 -19.91
C ASN A 187 6.40 -7.67 -19.13
N GLU A 188 5.37 -7.23 -18.42
CA GLU A 188 5.37 -5.99 -17.63
C GLU A 188 5.68 -6.24 -16.14
N GLU A 189 6.11 -7.46 -15.79
CA GLU A 189 6.33 -7.87 -14.39
C GLU A 189 7.27 -6.92 -13.64
N ALA A 190 8.44 -6.61 -14.20
CA ALA A 190 9.43 -5.73 -13.56
C ALA A 190 8.88 -4.32 -13.34
N THR A 191 8.15 -3.78 -14.33
CA THR A 191 7.51 -2.46 -14.27
C THR A 191 6.45 -2.43 -13.17
N VAL A 192 5.59 -3.44 -13.11
CA VAL A 192 4.54 -3.56 -12.09
C VAL A 192 5.14 -3.67 -10.68
N VAL A 193 6.15 -4.52 -10.51
CA VAL A 193 6.87 -4.69 -9.23
C VAL A 193 7.50 -3.37 -8.79
N ALA A 194 8.15 -2.63 -9.71
CA ALA A 194 8.74 -1.34 -9.40
C ALA A 194 7.69 -0.30 -8.97
N ILE A 195 6.51 -0.27 -9.61
CA ILE A 195 5.39 0.60 -9.21
C ILE A 195 4.94 0.26 -7.79
N VAL A 196 4.70 -1.03 -7.48
CA VAL A 196 4.24 -1.47 -6.15
C VAL A 196 5.25 -1.10 -5.07
N ILE A 197 6.54 -1.40 -5.27
CA ILE A 197 7.61 -1.06 -4.31
C ILE A 197 7.72 0.45 -4.12
N THR A 198 7.59 1.24 -5.19
CA THR A 198 7.58 2.71 -5.09
C THR A 198 6.42 3.21 -4.24
N LEU A 199 5.21 2.70 -4.46
CA LEU A 199 4.03 3.04 -3.67
C LEU A 199 4.18 2.65 -2.20
N GLU A 200 4.72 1.46 -1.90
CA GLU A 200 5.02 1.05 -0.53
C GLU A 200 6.01 2.00 0.15
N ASN A 201 7.10 2.37 -0.53
CA ASN A 201 8.09 3.33 -0.02
C ASN A 201 7.48 4.70 0.25
N MET A 202 6.61 5.18 -0.64
CA MET A 202 5.89 6.45 -0.47
C MET A 202 4.94 6.41 0.73
N LEU A 203 4.21 5.30 0.92
CA LEU A 203 3.31 5.10 2.06
C LEU A 203 4.06 5.02 3.39
N MET A 204 5.19 4.31 3.43
CA MET A 204 6.05 4.25 4.61
C MET A 204 6.59 5.64 4.99
N ALA A 205 7.07 6.41 4.02
CA ALA A 205 7.55 7.77 4.25
C ALA A 205 6.44 8.68 4.81
N ARG A 206 5.21 8.58 4.29
CA ARG A 206 4.04 9.33 4.78
C ARG A 206 3.69 8.96 6.22
N ARG A 207 3.68 7.66 6.57
CA ARG A 207 3.40 7.17 7.93
C ARG A 207 4.44 7.68 8.93
N ASN A 208 5.72 7.65 8.56
CA ASN A 208 6.81 8.12 9.41
C ASN A 208 6.73 9.64 9.65
N ALA A 209 6.40 10.43 8.63
CA ALA A 209 6.19 11.87 8.78
C ALA A 209 5.04 12.20 9.74
N ASN A 210 3.93 11.45 9.68
CA ASN A 210 2.80 11.65 10.58
C ASN A 210 3.12 11.27 12.04
N ARG A 211 3.97 10.27 12.27
CA ARG A 211 4.41 9.87 13.62
C ARG A 211 5.32 10.90 14.27
N SER A 212 6.24 11.50 13.51
CA SER A 212 7.14 12.54 14.05
C SER A 212 6.40 13.83 14.41
N SER A 213 5.32 14.18 13.71
CA SER A 213 4.51 15.36 14.03
C SER A 213 3.65 15.18 15.29
N SER A 214 3.28 13.97 15.67
CA SER A 214 2.49 13.69 16.88
C SER A 214 3.32 13.73 18.17
N HIS A 215 4.64 13.53 18.12
CA HIS A 215 5.52 13.59 19.28
C HIS A 215 5.91 15.02 19.70
N THR A 216 5.81 15.99 18.80
CA THR A 216 6.18 17.40 19.10
C THR A 216 5.10 18.15 19.87
N HIS A 217 3.88 17.64 19.98
CA HIS A 217 2.76 18.32 20.65
C HIS A 217 2.63 17.99 22.15
N ASN A 218 3.35 16.96 22.65
CA ASN A 218 3.26 16.53 24.07
C ASN A 218 4.42 17.01 24.95
N SER A 219 5.31 17.86 24.45
CA SER A 219 6.46 18.37 25.24
C SER A 219 6.30 19.82 25.73
N ASN A 220 5.10 20.43 25.60
CA ASN A 220 4.80 21.80 26.06
C ASN A 220 3.59 21.86 26.99
N MET A 221 3.49 20.92 27.95
CA MET A 221 2.64 21.08 29.14
C MET A 221 3.45 20.83 30.39
#